data_4e6e29a728378eadc0d1c2d9910156f6
#
_entry.id   4e6e29a728378eadc0d1c2d9910156f6
#
_cell.length_a   1.000
_cell.length_b   1.000
_cell.length_c   1.000
_cell.angle_alpha   90.00
_cell.angle_beta   90.00
_cell.angle_gamma   90.00
#
_symmetry.space_group_name_H-M   'P 1'
#
loop_
_entity.id
_entity.type
_entity.pdbx_description
1 polymer ?
#
loop_
_entity_poly.entity_id
_entity_poly.type
_entity_poly.pdbx_seq_one_letter_code
_entity_poly.pdbx_strand_id
1 'polypeptide(L)'
;MKKLLLSIFIATVLIGCNSPLDKEVDISQKQDRNGIVYVVNGEKPFSGKMIGKYENGQVEVSETFKDGKFNGQQISYYRNGQVKEKANYEMGKPVGEYVKYYSNGTIAYQGSYVSGVKEGYWNIYSDKGELVVSKKYVNGELVDIEQHVVDVDGIKNTIESFFN
;
A
#
# COMPACT_ATOMS: atom_id res chain seq x y z
N MET A 1 2.23 66.21 20.82
CA MET A 1 1.31 65.54 19.87
C MET A 1 1.87 64.13 19.64
N LYS A 2 1.31 63.13 20.35
CA LYS A 2 1.73 61.71 20.22
C LYS A 2 0.87 61.07 19.13
N LYS A 3 1.51 60.64 18.03
CA LYS A 3 0.83 59.88 16.98
C LYS A 3 0.70 58.42 17.44
N LEU A 4 -0.54 57.98 17.65
CA LEU A 4 -0.91 56.59 17.93
C LEU A 4 -0.90 55.82 16.60
N LEU A 5 0.07 54.92 16.40
CA LEU A 5 0.10 53.99 15.27
C LEU A 5 -0.77 52.79 15.64
N LEU A 6 -1.96 52.72 15.04
CA LEU A 6 -2.86 51.59 15.14
C LEU A 6 -2.35 50.48 14.21
N SER A 7 -1.70 49.48 14.78
CA SER A 7 -1.27 48.30 14.07
C SER A 7 -2.49 47.37 13.86
N ILE A 8 -2.98 47.31 12.63
CA ILE A 8 -4.03 46.38 12.24
C ILE A 8 -3.38 45.00 12.03
N PHE A 9 -3.53 44.12 13.00
CA PHE A 9 -3.20 42.70 12.85
C PHE A 9 -4.27 42.07 11.97
N ILE A 10 -3.97 41.85 10.67
CA ILE A 10 -4.78 41.03 9.80
C ILE A 10 -4.45 39.56 10.17
N ALA A 11 -5.29 38.94 11.00
CA ALA A 11 -5.27 37.53 11.21
C ALA A 11 -5.77 36.86 9.94
N THR A 12 -4.83 36.39 9.11
CA THR A 12 -5.16 35.48 8.01
C THR A 12 -5.60 34.15 8.62
N VAL A 13 -6.91 33.93 8.70
CA VAL A 13 -7.49 32.63 8.97
C VAL A 13 -7.17 31.76 7.74
N LEU A 14 -6.15 30.91 7.85
CA LEU A 14 -5.92 29.82 6.92
C LEU A 14 -7.07 28.83 7.15
N ILE A 15 -8.14 28.97 6.37
CA ILE A 15 -9.14 27.91 6.22
C ILE A 15 -8.42 26.78 5.49
N GLY A 16 -7.82 25.87 6.26
CA GLY A 16 -7.31 24.61 5.71
C GLY A 16 -8.49 23.86 5.11
N CYS A 17 -8.57 23.78 3.79
CA CYS A 17 -9.41 22.81 3.13
C CYS A 17 -8.85 21.41 3.52
N ASN A 18 -9.36 20.82 4.61
CA ASN A 18 -9.14 19.42 4.89
C ASN A 18 -9.81 18.64 3.76
N SER A 19 -9.02 18.08 2.87
CA SER A 19 -9.56 17.15 1.89
C SER A 19 -10.13 15.94 2.64
N PRO A 20 -11.18 15.28 2.14
CA PRO A 20 -11.71 14.07 2.77
C PRO A 20 -10.65 12.96 2.96
N LEU A 21 -9.53 13.03 2.22
CA LEU A 21 -8.41 12.10 2.28
C LEU A 21 -7.42 12.40 3.42
N ASP A 22 -7.52 13.56 4.08
CA ASP A 22 -6.66 13.92 5.23
C ASP A 22 -7.15 13.29 6.55
N LYS A 23 -8.32 12.63 6.53
CA LYS A 23 -8.86 11.93 7.70
C LYS A 23 -8.08 10.64 7.93
N GLU A 24 -7.41 10.56 9.07
CA GLU A 24 -6.73 9.34 9.55
C GLU A 24 -7.54 8.68 10.67
N VAL A 25 -7.70 7.35 10.59
CA VAL A 25 -8.48 6.54 11.53
C VAL A 25 -7.71 5.27 11.86
N ASP A 26 -7.80 4.81 13.10
CA ASP A 26 -7.24 3.51 13.51
C ASP A 26 -7.95 2.37 12.78
N ILE A 27 -7.17 1.39 12.28
CA ILE A 27 -7.71 0.28 11.49
C ILE A 27 -8.66 -0.63 12.28
N SER A 28 -8.59 -0.62 13.61
CA SER A 28 -9.55 -1.33 14.47
C SER A 28 -10.99 -0.82 14.30
N GLN A 29 -11.16 0.39 13.77
CA GLN A 29 -12.45 0.96 13.43
C GLN A 29 -12.97 0.55 12.05
N LYS A 30 -12.22 -0.29 11.32
CA LYS A 30 -12.59 -0.78 9.97
C LYS A 30 -13.75 -1.76 10.07
N GLN A 31 -14.81 -1.50 9.32
CA GLN A 31 -15.95 -2.40 9.16
C GLN A 31 -16.20 -2.60 7.66
N ASP A 32 -16.05 -3.84 7.17
CA ASP A 32 -16.47 -4.19 5.81
C ASP A 32 -17.96 -4.58 5.79
N ARG A 33 -18.67 -4.01 4.83
CA ARG A 33 -20.07 -4.33 4.54
C ARG A 33 -20.19 -4.60 3.03
N ASN A 34 -20.15 -5.86 2.64
CA ASN A 34 -20.24 -6.30 1.25
C ASN A 34 -19.18 -5.66 0.34
N GLY A 35 -17.92 -5.61 0.78
CA GLY A 35 -16.80 -5.06 0.03
C GLY A 35 -16.71 -3.53 0.03
N ILE A 36 -17.53 -2.87 0.84
CA ILE A 36 -17.47 -1.42 1.08
C ILE A 36 -17.05 -1.17 2.53
N VAL A 37 -16.01 -0.40 2.72
CA VAL A 37 -15.45 -0.08 4.04
C VAL A 37 -16.13 1.13 4.67
N TYR A 38 -16.47 0.97 5.94
CA TYR A 38 -17.05 1.98 6.83
C TYR A 38 -16.17 2.08 8.09
N VAL A 39 -16.31 3.17 8.84
CA VAL A 39 -15.90 3.21 10.25
C VAL A 39 -16.99 2.54 11.08
N VAL A 40 -16.63 1.87 12.18
CA VAL A 40 -17.58 1.27 13.13
C VAL A 40 -18.64 2.30 13.51
N ASN A 41 -19.91 1.89 13.44
CA ASN A 41 -21.09 2.73 13.62
C ASN A 41 -21.24 3.89 12.61
N GLY A 42 -20.42 3.94 11.57
CA GLY A 42 -20.55 4.92 10.49
C GLY A 42 -21.66 4.54 9.52
N GLU A 43 -22.42 5.54 9.05
CA GLU A 43 -23.50 5.37 8.07
C GLU A 43 -23.01 5.56 6.63
N LYS A 44 -21.92 6.31 6.44
CA LYS A 44 -21.37 6.61 5.10
C LYS A 44 -20.12 5.77 4.83
N PRO A 45 -19.91 5.35 3.59
CA PRO A 45 -18.64 4.75 3.16
C PRO A 45 -17.44 5.63 3.53
N PHE A 46 -16.38 5.00 3.99
CA PHE A 46 -15.20 5.71 4.47
C PHE A 46 -14.37 6.29 3.33
N SER A 47 -13.95 7.54 3.46
CA SER A 47 -12.91 8.16 2.65
C SER A 47 -11.84 8.73 3.58
N GLY A 48 -10.56 8.39 3.33
CA GLY A 48 -9.45 8.76 4.18
C GLY A 48 -8.40 7.66 4.26
N LYS A 49 -7.56 7.72 5.29
CA LYS A 49 -6.51 6.75 5.56
C LYS A 49 -6.83 5.96 6.84
N MET A 50 -6.65 4.65 6.80
CA MET A 50 -6.66 3.80 7.99
C MET A 50 -5.26 3.32 8.30
N ILE A 51 -4.86 3.40 9.58
CA ILE A 51 -3.53 3.03 10.06
C ILE A 51 -3.67 1.93 11.10
N GLY A 52 -3.02 0.81 10.87
CA GLY A 52 -2.78 -0.23 11.87
C GLY A 52 -1.39 -0.10 12.46
N LYS A 53 -1.24 -0.45 13.74
CA LYS A 53 0.04 -0.42 14.42
C LYS A 53 0.32 -1.74 15.13
N TYR A 54 1.58 -2.12 15.16
CA TYR A 54 2.09 -3.18 16.02
C TYR A 54 2.00 -2.77 17.50
N GLU A 55 2.10 -3.74 18.40
CA GLU A 55 2.15 -3.51 19.85
C GLU A 55 3.28 -2.56 20.30
N ASN A 56 4.39 -2.51 19.51
CA ASN A 56 5.51 -1.59 19.77
C ASN A 56 5.25 -0.15 19.26
N GLY A 57 4.04 0.14 18.74
CA GLY A 57 3.62 1.46 18.24
C GLY A 57 4.05 1.78 16.80
N GLN A 58 4.89 0.96 16.17
CA GLN A 58 5.25 1.13 14.76
C GLN A 58 4.07 0.85 13.86
N VAL A 59 4.00 1.55 12.72
CA VAL A 59 2.97 1.29 11.71
C VAL A 59 3.15 -0.11 11.15
N GLU A 60 2.06 -0.90 11.13
CA GLU A 60 1.97 -2.21 10.51
C GLU A 60 1.38 -2.10 9.11
N VAL A 61 0.34 -1.29 8.96
CA VAL A 61 -0.35 -1.11 7.68
C VAL A 61 -0.91 0.30 7.55
N SER A 62 -0.89 0.81 6.33
CA SER A 62 -1.50 2.08 5.93
C SER A 62 -2.36 1.84 4.69
N GLU A 63 -3.65 2.06 4.80
CA GLU A 63 -4.65 1.81 3.75
C GLU A 63 -5.40 3.10 3.42
N THR A 64 -5.47 3.46 2.14
CA THR A 64 -6.18 4.66 1.67
C THR A 64 -7.47 4.27 0.97
N PHE A 65 -8.56 4.94 1.33
CA PHE A 65 -9.91 4.67 0.84
C PHE A 65 -10.56 5.91 0.24
N LYS A 66 -11.41 5.69 -0.75
CA LYS A 66 -12.37 6.66 -1.27
C LYS A 66 -13.71 5.95 -1.45
N ASP A 67 -14.76 6.51 -0.85
CA ASP A 67 -16.12 5.96 -0.91
C ASP A 67 -16.19 4.46 -0.56
N GLY A 68 -15.43 4.08 0.49
CA GLY A 68 -15.35 2.71 1.00
C GLY A 68 -14.53 1.73 0.17
N LYS A 69 -13.92 2.15 -0.93
CA LYS A 69 -13.06 1.31 -1.77
C LYS A 69 -11.60 1.72 -1.63
N PHE A 70 -10.69 0.76 -1.72
CA PHE A 70 -9.27 1.05 -1.82
C PHE A 70 -9.03 2.05 -2.96
N ASN A 71 -8.37 3.16 -2.66
CA ASN A 71 -8.08 4.19 -3.65
C ASN A 71 -6.84 4.99 -3.24
N GLY A 72 -5.75 4.80 -3.94
CA GLY A 72 -4.43 5.30 -3.60
C GLY A 72 -3.52 4.20 -3.09
N GLN A 73 -2.49 4.57 -2.35
CA GLN A 73 -1.44 3.67 -1.92
C GLN A 73 -1.86 2.82 -0.72
N GLN A 74 -1.51 1.53 -0.77
CA GLN A 74 -1.55 0.57 0.33
C GLN A 74 -0.12 0.19 0.66
N ILE A 75 0.27 0.29 1.92
CA ILE A 75 1.62 -0.11 2.37
C ILE A 75 1.47 -0.94 3.64
N SER A 76 2.14 -2.08 3.68
CA SER A 76 2.40 -2.81 4.93
C SER A 76 3.89 -2.78 5.29
N TYR A 77 4.18 -2.96 6.55
CA TYR A 77 5.52 -2.87 7.09
C TYR A 77 5.84 -4.10 7.94
N TYR A 78 7.10 -4.42 8.03
CA TYR A 78 7.63 -5.36 9.01
C TYR A 78 7.74 -4.71 10.40
N ARG A 79 7.86 -5.52 11.45
CA ARG A 79 8.08 -5.05 12.84
C ARG A 79 9.37 -4.24 13.02
N ASN A 80 10.32 -4.35 12.08
CA ASN A 80 11.56 -3.54 12.07
C ASN A 80 11.37 -2.18 11.36
N GLY A 81 10.14 -1.85 10.89
CA GLY A 81 9.79 -0.60 10.22
C GLY A 81 10.08 -0.58 8.71
N GLN A 82 10.70 -1.63 8.16
CA GLN A 82 10.90 -1.72 6.72
C GLN A 82 9.60 -2.04 6.00
N VAL A 83 9.46 -1.52 4.77
CA VAL A 83 8.31 -1.84 3.92
C VAL A 83 8.29 -3.34 3.63
N LYS A 84 7.14 -3.96 3.84
CA LYS A 84 6.87 -5.37 3.52
C LYS A 84 6.22 -5.50 2.16
N GLU A 85 5.24 -4.64 1.89
CA GLU A 85 4.47 -4.69 0.64
C GLU A 85 3.94 -3.29 0.29
N LYS A 86 3.90 -2.99 -1.01
CA LYS A 86 3.40 -1.73 -1.54
C LYS A 86 2.60 -1.98 -2.81
N ALA A 87 1.39 -1.43 -2.87
CA ALA A 87 0.50 -1.49 -4.02
C ALA A 87 -0.26 -0.17 -4.18
N ASN A 88 -0.74 0.10 -5.39
CA ASN A 88 -1.65 1.21 -5.66
C ASN A 88 -2.99 0.68 -6.13
N TYR A 89 -4.06 1.39 -5.77
CA TYR A 89 -5.43 1.02 -6.10
C TYR A 89 -6.21 2.21 -6.65
N GLU A 90 -7.10 1.92 -7.61
CA GLU A 90 -8.12 2.84 -8.08
C GLU A 90 -9.49 2.17 -7.96
N MET A 91 -10.37 2.75 -7.14
CA MET A 91 -11.74 2.27 -6.91
C MET A 91 -11.84 0.75 -6.62
N GLY A 92 -10.90 0.24 -5.80
CA GLY A 92 -10.85 -1.16 -5.38
C GLY A 92 -10.06 -2.09 -6.31
N LYS A 93 -9.56 -1.61 -7.46
CA LYS A 93 -8.76 -2.40 -8.40
C LYS A 93 -7.28 -2.05 -8.25
N PRO A 94 -6.37 -3.03 -8.16
CA PRO A 94 -4.94 -2.75 -8.17
C PRO A 94 -4.52 -2.18 -9.52
N VAL A 95 -3.61 -1.17 -9.50
CA VAL A 95 -3.08 -0.49 -10.68
C VAL A 95 -1.61 -0.14 -10.48
N GLY A 96 -0.85 -0.15 -11.58
CA GLY A 96 0.56 0.20 -11.57
C GLY A 96 1.43 -0.82 -10.83
N GLU A 97 2.52 -0.35 -10.28
CA GLU A 97 3.53 -1.18 -9.65
C GLU A 97 3.02 -1.85 -8.36
N TYR A 98 3.34 -3.13 -8.22
CA TYR A 98 3.24 -3.93 -7.02
C TYR A 98 4.63 -4.43 -6.61
N VAL A 99 5.01 -4.23 -5.36
CA VAL A 99 6.30 -4.70 -4.84
C VAL A 99 6.13 -5.31 -3.46
N LYS A 100 6.72 -6.49 -3.25
CA LYS A 100 6.87 -7.14 -1.95
C LYS A 100 8.36 -7.28 -1.64
N TYR A 101 8.73 -7.04 -0.40
CA TYR A 101 10.11 -7.06 0.08
C TYR A 101 10.32 -8.17 1.11
N TYR A 102 11.54 -8.64 1.23
CA TYR A 102 12.01 -9.38 2.38
C TYR A 102 12.24 -8.45 3.58
N SER A 103 12.35 -9.03 4.77
CA SER A 103 12.61 -8.26 5.99
C SER A 103 14.00 -7.62 6.06
N ASN A 104 14.91 -7.98 5.15
CA ASN A 104 16.21 -7.32 4.96
C ASN A 104 16.15 -6.13 3.97
N GLY A 105 14.96 -5.86 3.37
CA GLY A 105 14.72 -4.76 2.42
C GLY A 105 14.99 -5.11 0.96
N THR A 106 15.46 -6.32 0.63
CA THR A 106 15.58 -6.74 -0.77
C THR A 106 14.21 -7.03 -1.38
N ILE A 107 14.05 -6.82 -2.68
CA ILE A 107 12.81 -7.14 -3.39
C ILE A 107 12.64 -8.67 -3.40
N ALA A 108 11.46 -9.14 -3.00
CA ALA A 108 11.07 -10.54 -3.04
C ALA A 108 10.20 -10.84 -4.27
N TYR A 109 9.30 -9.92 -4.61
CA TYR A 109 8.36 -10.09 -5.70
C TYR A 109 7.95 -8.73 -6.25
N GLN A 110 7.92 -8.56 -7.57
CA GLN A 110 7.46 -7.33 -8.20
C GLN A 110 6.81 -7.58 -9.54
N GLY A 111 5.91 -6.69 -9.92
CA GLY A 111 5.24 -6.67 -11.22
C GLY A 111 4.34 -5.46 -11.36
N SER A 112 3.46 -5.49 -12.34
CA SER A 112 2.53 -4.39 -12.59
C SER A 112 1.12 -4.90 -12.84
N TYR A 113 0.14 -4.11 -12.37
CA TYR A 113 -1.27 -4.29 -12.65
C TYR A 113 -1.78 -3.23 -13.64
N VAL A 114 -2.61 -3.66 -14.57
CA VAL A 114 -3.37 -2.78 -15.46
C VAL A 114 -4.84 -3.09 -15.25
N SER A 115 -5.62 -2.11 -14.83
CA SER A 115 -7.09 -2.26 -14.62
C SER A 115 -7.51 -3.45 -13.75
N GLY A 116 -6.68 -3.84 -12.78
CA GLY A 116 -6.98 -4.91 -11.82
C GLY A 116 -6.41 -6.28 -12.18
N VAL A 117 -5.78 -6.45 -13.35
CA VAL A 117 -5.17 -7.70 -13.77
C VAL A 117 -3.66 -7.57 -13.91
N LYS A 118 -2.94 -8.68 -13.73
CA LYS A 118 -1.48 -8.71 -13.91
C LYS A 118 -1.14 -8.48 -15.38
N GLU A 119 -0.10 -7.66 -15.63
CA GLU A 119 0.39 -7.37 -16.97
C GLU A 119 1.92 -7.36 -16.99
N GLY A 120 2.51 -7.84 -18.08
CA GLY A 120 3.96 -7.88 -18.27
C GLY A 120 4.65 -8.90 -17.39
N TYR A 121 5.90 -8.61 -17.04
CA TYR A 121 6.72 -9.53 -16.25
C TYR A 121 6.47 -9.37 -14.75
N TRP A 122 6.33 -10.52 -14.07
CA TRP A 122 6.23 -10.67 -12.63
C TRP A 122 7.40 -11.50 -12.14
N ASN A 123 8.28 -10.88 -11.42
CA ASN A 123 9.58 -11.41 -11.05
C ASN A 123 9.62 -11.81 -9.58
N ILE A 124 10.20 -12.97 -9.30
CA ILE A 124 10.48 -13.49 -7.96
C ILE A 124 11.99 -13.50 -7.78
N TYR A 125 12.44 -12.99 -6.65
CA TYR A 125 13.86 -12.88 -6.30
C TYR A 125 14.17 -13.67 -5.03
N SER A 126 15.43 -14.09 -4.88
CA SER A 126 15.96 -14.62 -3.62
C SER A 126 16.12 -13.48 -2.59
N ASP A 127 16.35 -13.83 -1.33
CA ASP A 127 16.68 -12.87 -0.27
C ASP A 127 18.04 -12.16 -0.46
N LYS A 128 18.86 -12.68 -1.39
CA LYS A 128 20.11 -12.05 -1.86
C LYS A 128 19.88 -11.09 -3.05
N GLY A 129 18.65 -11.01 -3.59
CA GLY A 129 18.29 -10.16 -4.73
C GLY A 129 18.52 -10.79 -6.10
N GLU A 130 18.79 -12.09 -6.17
CA GLU A 130 18.97 -12.81 -7.43
C GLU A 130 17.60 -13.15 -8.04
N LEU A 131 17.44 -12.94 -9.35
CA LEU A 131 16.22 -13.31 -10.06
C LEU A 131 16.09 -14.84 -10.14
N VAL A 132 14.99 -15.36 -9.57
CA VAL A 132 14.73 -16.82 -9.50
C VAL A 132 13.75 -17.26 -10.57
N VAL A 133 12.62 -16.53 -10.70
CA VAL A 133 11.58 -16.85 -11.67
C VAL A 133 11.04 -15.55 -12.27
N SER A 134 10.85 -15.56 -13.57
CA SER A 134 10.12 -14.52 -14.30
C SER A 134 8.88 -15.12 -14.93
N LYS A 135 7.71 -14.55 -14.62
CA LYS A 135 6.41 -14.94 -15.16
C LYS A 135 5.88 -13.83 -16.04
N LYS A 136 5.49 -14.14 -17.28
CA LYS A 136 4.89 -13.18 -18.19
C LYS A 136 3.38 -13.33 -18.21
N TYR A 137 2.68 -12.24 -17.96
CA TYR A 137 1.22 -12.14 -18.03
C TYR A 137 0.78 -11.23 -19.17
N VAL A 138 -0.32 -11.60 -19.81
CA VAL A 138 -1.01 -10.77 -20.81
C VAL A 138 -2.49 -10.80 -20.45
N ASN A 139 -3.08 -9.64 -20.17
CA ASN A 139 -4.47 -9.49 -19.75
C ASN A 139 -4.85 -10.40 -18.55
N GLY A 140 -3.92 -10.61 -17.62
CA GLY A 140 -4.12 -11.45 -16.43
C GLY A 140 -3.85 -12.93 -16.62
N GLU A 141 -3.65 -13.40 -17.84
CA GLU A 141 -3.32 -14.79 -18.15
C GLU A 141 -1.81 -15.02 -18.17
N LEU A 142 -1.36 -16.10 -17.53
CA LEU A 142 0.04 -16.50 -17.53
C LEU A 142 0.38 -17.10 -18.90
N VAL A 143 1.29 -16.46 -19.65
CA VAL A 143 1.65 -16.88 -21.02
C VAL A 143 3.06 -17.47 -21.10
N ASP A 144 3.93 -17.19 -20.12
CA ASP A 144 5.31 -17.67 -20.12
C ASP A 144 5.90 -17.75 -18.72
N ILE A 145 6.81 -18.70 -18.48
CA ILE A 145 7.59 -18.84 -17.24
C ILE A 145 9.03 -19.11 -17.58
N GLU A 146 9.92 -18.24 -17.15
CA GLU A 146 11.36 -18.44 -17.24
C GLU A 146 11.95 -18.66 -15.84
N GLN A 147 12.63 -19.79 -15.65
CA GLN A 147 13.33 -20.10 -14.40
C GLN A 147 14.82 -19.82 -14.57
N HIS A 148 15.37 -19.07 -13.61
CA HIS A 148 16.78 -18.76 -13.56
C HIS A 148 17.48 -19.68 -12.55
N VAL A 149 18.60 -20.31 -12.97
CA VAL A 149 19.36 -21.21 -12.10
C VAL A 149 20.05 -20.36 -11.02
N VAL A 150 19.55 -20.42 -9.82
CA VAL A 150 20.18 -19.90 -8.61
C VAL A 150 20.56 -21.08 -7.71
N ASP A 151 21.60 -20.93 -6.91
CA ASP A 151 22.09 -21.95 -6.00
C ASP A 151 20.97 -22.58 -5.18
N VAL A 152 20.82 -23.91 -5.21
CA VAL A 152 19.58 -24.65 -4.91
C VAL A 152 19.18 -24.62 -3.42
N ASP A 153 20.10 -24.28 -2.52
CA ASP A 153 19.89 -24.37 -1.07
C ASP A 153 18.95 -23.25 -0.49
N GLY A 154 18.72 -22.16 -1.25
CA GLY A 154 17.83 -21.06 -0.83
C GLY A 154 16.43 -21.05 -1.48
N ILE A 155 16.24 -21.78 -2.59
CA ILE A 155 15.07 -21.60 -3.47
C ILE A 155 13.81 -22.28 -2.96
N LYS A 156 13.90 -23.46 -2.35
CA LYS A 156 12.75 -24.28 -1.99
C LYS A 156 11.79 -23.56 -1.04
N ASN A 157 12.34 -22.89 -0.04
CA ASN A 157 11.57 -22.11 0.93
C ASN A 157 10.97 -20.82 0.36
N THR A 158 11.60 -20.24 -0.67
CA THR A 158 11.16 -19.00 -1.32
C THR A 158 9.93 -19.25 -2.18
N ILE A 159 9.93 -20.29 -3.00
CA ILE A 159 8.81 -20.60 -3.90
C ILE A 159 7.57 -21.00 -3.11
N GLU A 160 7.69 -21.87 -2.09
CA GLU A 160 6.57 -22.32 -1.27
C GLU A 160 5.87 -21.18 -0.51
N SER A 161 6.60 -20.15 -0.08
CA SER A 161 6.02 -19.01 0.65
C SER A 161 5.16 -18.07 -0.21
N PHE A 162 5.22 -18.17 -1.54
CA PHE A 162 4.46 -17.33 -2.46
C PHE A 162 3.22 -18.00 -3.05
N PHE A 163 3.08 -19.34 -2.87
CA PHE A 163 1.98 -20.12 -3.44
C PHE A 163 1.03 -20.71 -2.37
N ASN A 164 1.32 -20.51 -1.08
CA ASN A 164 0.46 -20.76 0.07
C ASN A 164 -0.05 -19.43 0.65
#